data_9ee1685f5447ecc9f91d8126856e1fe8
#
_entry.id   9ee1685f5447ecc9f91d8126856e1fe8
#
_cell.length_a   1.000
_cell.length_b   1.000
_cell.length_c   1.000
_cell.angle_alpha   90.00
_cell.angle_beta   90.00
_cell.angle_gamma   90.00
#
_symmetry.space_group_name_H-M   'P 1'
#
loop_
_entity.id
_entity.type
_entity.pdbx_description
1 polymer ?
#
loop_
_entity_poly.entity_id
_entity_poly.type
_entity_poly.pdbx_seq_one_letter_code
_entity_poly.pdbx_strand_id
1 'polypeptide(L)'
;MFFSFKQYSALFLRIWGLFLLVSTGIATGEIYPESGSGWRITSGTAACTFRKTLAEYPSVESACSYAAACQSIPRGKWVYQAISASTGRCKLSSPGAVSVVISTSGLICPNGSSLDASTQSCKKNDPCLSANIDLCPERLGKGPYDFCPSSFAGNPINFANGNKFQKELDYQAISNSALSFSRNYNSVDGLWKHSYSTHLRISQDAISIALVMFHGRESYFTVNDATIVSTPGEPGLLSKVGTGWLFISTSNERFTFDTAGKLTQWSNAQGALHQFAYTGNQITVTDNLDNSLTVTEDADKQPLTLTAPGVQINYGYNANKRLTSVVRIIGGQAAQSQFHYEVPGKPDLLTGITDERGVRYASWAYDDQGRAISSEHAGGADRVSVTYNSDGTVSVLNELGKVANYSFQNIKGVRRITAIDGEPSPNCPSSNSTFTYDDRGLLKTKTDNKGIVTIYDYNDRGLEVSRTDASNTPQARTVTTEWHPSLYLPLAVTEPDRITRYQYDAQGRPLSRTVENR
;
A
#
# COMPACT_ATOMS: atom_id res chain seq x y z
N MET A 1 -9.76 32.91 51.19
CA MET A 1 -9.99 34.17 50.47
C MET A 1 -9.29 34.06 49.13
N PHE A 2 -10.06 33.86 48.11
CA PHE A 2 -9.64 33.62 46.72
C PHE A 2 -9.08 34.86 46.08
N PHE A 3 -8.02 34.77 45.28
CA PHE A 3 -7.96 35.50 44.00
C PHE A 3 -7.18 34.69 42.94
N SER A 4 -7.88 34.43 41.85
CA SER A 4 -7.48 33.79 40.62
C SER A 4 -6.51 34.66 39.86
N PHE A 5 -5.36 34.08 39.43
CA PHE A 5 -4.51 34.64 38.36
C PHE A 5 -4.37 33.58 37.28
N LYS A 6 -5.35 33.53 36.40
CA LYS A 6 -5.22 32.88 35.06
C LYS A 6 -5.82 33.84 34.06
N GLN A 7 -4.94 34.45 33.30
CA GLN A 7 -5.11 35.05 31.97
C GLN A 7 -4.15 36.24 31.81
N TYR A 8 -2.91 35.97 31.46
CA TYR A 8 -2.02 36.96 30.82
C TYR A 8 -0.62 36.36 30.49
N SER A 9 -0.49 35.01 30.42
CA SER A 9 0.80 34.37 30.05
C SER A 9 0.91 33.88 28.62
N ALA A 10 -0.14 33.99 27.80
CA ALA A 10 -0.14 33.42 26.45
C ALA A 10 0.23 34.44 25.34
N LEU A 11 0.42 35.71 25.66
CA LEU A 11 0.66 36.75 24.65
C LEU A 11 2.12 37.25 24.59
N PHE A 12 3.00 36.86 25.51
CA PHE A 12 4.39 37.40 25.58
C PHE A 12 5.49 36.45 25.11
N LEU A 13 5.18 35.19 24.77
CA LEU A 13 6.20 34.22 24.29
C LEU A 13 6.27 34.05 22.77
N ARG A 14 5.54 34.83 22.00
CA ARG A 14 5.53 34.74 20.53
C ARG A 14 6.31 35.82 19.79
N ILE A 15 7.12 36.64 20.47
CA ILE A 15 7.80 37.81 19.87
C ILE A 15 9.33 37.64 19.73
N TRP A 16 9.92 36.53 20.16
CA TRP A 16 11.36 36.31 20.06
C TRP A 16 11.69 35.32 18.93
N GLY A 17 11.95 35.82 17.74
CA GLY A 17 12.38 35.00 16.60
C GLY A 17 12.50 35.76 15.28
N LEU A 18 12.33 37.07 15.28
CA LEU A 18 12.43 37.86 14.07
C LEU A 18 13.78 38.59 13.99
N PHE A 19 14.74 38.04 13.23
CA PHE A 19 15.92 38.78 12.83
C PHE A 19 15.62 39.56 11.55
N LEU A 20 15.59 40.90 11.65
CA LEU A 20 15.45 41.81 10.53
C LEU A 20 16.86 42.05 9.94
N LEU A 21 17.08 41.65 8.69
CA LEU A 21 18.22 42.07 7.91
C LEU A 21 17.78 43.16 6.94
N VAL A 22 18.29 44.36 7.12
CA VAL A 22 18.06 45.48 6.20
C VAL A 22 18.98 45.32 4.99
N SER A 23 18.41 45.17 3.80
CA SER A 23 19.16 45.20 2.54
C SER A 23 18.65 46.32 1.63
N THR A 24 19.55 47.04 1.00
CA THR A 24 19.27 48.13 0.05
C THR A 24 19.21 47.57 -1.37
N GLY A 25 18.28 46.72 -1.68
CA GLY A 25 18.11 46.14 -3.01
C GLY A 25 16.66 45.77 -3.30
N ILE A 26 16.29 45.70 -4.57
CA ILE A 26 14.99 45.22 -5.02
C ILE A 26 15.02 43.69 -4.87
N ALA A 27 14.27 43.14 -3.91
CA ALA A 27 14.10 41.70 -3.76
C ALA A 27 12.62 41.34 -3.96
N THR A 28 12.32 40.25 -4.64
CA THR A 28 10.97 39.68 -4.79
C THR A 28 10.69 38.76 -3.62
N GLY A 29 9.54 38.94 -2.97
CA GLY A 29 9.15 38.11 -1.81
C GLY A 29 8.56 36.77 -2.22
N GLU A 30 9.07 35.72 -1.64
CA GLU A 30 8.53 34.36 -1.79
C GLU A 30 7.94 33.88 -0.47
N ILE A 31 6.76 33.27 -0.50
CA ILE A 31 6.06 32.73 0.66
C ILE A 31 5.95 31.21 0.49
N TYR A 32 6.40 30.48 1.48
CA TYR A 32 6.30 29.02 1.52
C TYR A 32 5.43 28.58 2.70
N PRO A 33 4.62 27.54 2.57
CA PRO A 33 4.09 26.83 3.71
C PRO A 33 5.18 25.93 4.30
N GLU A 34 5.35 25.98 5.60
CA GLU A 34 6.09 24.97 6.35
C GLU A 34 5.10 24.00 7.04
N SER A 35 5.55 22.75 7.17
CA SER A 35 4.83 21.60 7.71
C SER A 35 3.65 21.94 8.63
N GLY A 36 2.47 21.82 8.09
CA GLY A 36 1.25 21.69 8.88
C GLY A 36 0.36 22.90 8.98
N SER A 37 0.80 24.13 8.86
CA SER A 37 -0.09 25.29 8.83
C SER A 37 0.63 26.63 8.86
N GLY A 38 1.09 27.13 7.74
CA GLY A 38 1.56 28.51 7.70
C GLY A 38 2.34 28.90 6.46
N TRP A 39 2.44 30.19 6.23
CA TRP A 39 3.10 30.78 5.08
C TRP A 39 4.42 31.43 5.50
N ARG A 40 5.47 31.20 4.72
CA ARG A 40 6.78 31.80 4.96
C ARG A 40 7.12 32.81 3.88
N ILE A 41 7.59 33.98 4.27
CA ILE A 41 8.15 34.99 3.36
C ILE A 41 9.64 34.74 3.25
N THR A 42 10.16 34.43 2.07
CA THR A 42 11.58 34.08 1.86
C THR A 42 12.41 35.19 1.27
N SER A 43 11.81 36.11 0.54
CA SER A 43 12.48 37.30 0.04
C SER A 43 11.51 38.43 -0.26
N GLY A 44 11.91 39.69 -0.14
CA GLY A 44 11.05 40.83 -0.43
C GLY A 44 11.84 41.95 -1.09
N THR A 45 11.17 42.77 -1.94
CA THR A 45 11.72 44.03 -2.42
C THR A 45 11.50 45.10 -1.38
N ALA A 46 12.53 45.72 -0.90
CA ALA A 46 12.59 46.86 0.00
C ALA A 46 13.13 46.52 1.38
N ALA A 47 13.16 47.44 2.26
CA ALA A 47 13.91 47.52 3.51
C ALA A 47 13.87 46.33 4.50
N CYS A 48 13.20 45.22 4.18
CA CYS A 48 13.11 44.07 5.08
C CYS A 48 13.33 42.77 4.34
N THR A 49 14.34 42.00 4.76
CA THR A 49 14.50 40.60 4.36
C THR A 49 14.15 39.73 5.57
N PHE A 50 13.18 38.81 5.40
CA PHE A 50 12.76 37.97 6.48
C PHE A 50 13.37 36.59 6.33
N ARG A 51 14.19 36.20 7.27
CA ARG A 51 14.41 34.78 7.58
C ARG A 51 13.48 34.45 8.73
N LYS A 52 12.48 33.65 8.42
CA LYS A 52 11.72 33.08 9.46
C LYS A 52 12.12 31.63 9.66
N THR A 53 12.37 31.35 10.89
CA THR A 53 12.58 30.01 11.34
C THR A 53 11.34 29.40 11.99
N LEU A 54 10.33 30.16 12.39
CA LEU A 54 9.28 29.61 13.25
C LEU A 54 7.91 30.32 13.30
N ALA A 55 7.61 31.40 12.54
CA ALA A 55 6.29 31.99 12.63
C ALA A 55 5.48 31.67 11.39
N GLU A 56 4.45 30.93 11.58
CA GLU A 56 3.47 30.56 10.58
C GLU A 56 2.41 31.65 10.50
N TYR A 57 2.08 32.08 9.30
CA TYR A 57 0.95 32.97 9.10
C TYR A 57 -0.28 32.08 8.88
N PRO A 58 -1.35 32.25 9.67
CA PRO A 58 -2.52 31.38 9.61
C PRO A 58 -3.30 31.53 8.30
N SER A 59 -3.04 32.58 7.50
CA SER A 59 -3.66 32.76 6.19
C SER A 59 -2.76 33.56 5.24
N VAL A 60 -3.06 33.46 3.93
CA VAL A 60 -2.39 34.26 2.89
C VAL A 60 -2.60 35.76 3.14
N GLU A 61 -3.78 36.15 3.64
CA GLU A 61 -4.08 37.54 3.97
C GLU A 61 -3.18 38.10 5.08
N SER A 62 -2.91 37.31 6.12
CA SER A 62 -1.99 37.72 7.19
C SER A 62 -0.55 37.82 6.70
N ALA A 63 -0.13 36.93 5.79
CA ALA A 63 1.18 37.00 5.15
C ALA A 63 1.30 38.23 4.24
N CYS A 64 0.29 38.54 3.43
CA CYS A 64 0.23 39.75 2.60
C CYS A 64 0.28 41.02 3.45
N SER A 65 -0.49 41.08 4.54
CA SER A 65 -0.51 42.23 5.45
C SER A 65 0.83 42.47 6.12
N TYR A 66 1.53 41.41 6.46
CA TYR A 66 2.86 41.51 7.06
C TYR A 66 3.93 41.94 6.07
N ALA A 67 3.94 41.41 4.84
CA ALA A 67 4.83 41.85 3.77
C ALA A 67 4.63 43.34 3.47
N ALA A 68 3.42 43.84 3.49
CA ALA A 68 3.07 45.23 3.31
C ALA A 68 3.61 46.14 4.45
N ALA A 69 3.50 45.68 5.71
CA ALA A 69 4.00 46.40 6.86
C ALA A 69 5.53 46.62 6.81
N CYS A 70 6.25 45.64 6.28
CA CYS A 70 7.71 45.74 6.10
C CYS A 70 8.13 46.66 4.97
N GLN A 71 7.29 46.90 4.00
CA GLN A 71 7.59 47.77 2.87
C GLN A 71 7.15 49.24 3.10
N SER A 72 6.68 49.57 4.30
CA SER A 72 6.13 50.91 4.62
C SER A 72 4.95 51.30 3.72
N ILE A 73 4.17 50.34 3.24
CA ILE A 73 3.03 50.55 2.37
C ILE A 73 1.78 50.82 3.26
N PRO A 74 0.87 51.71 2.83
CA PRO A 74 -0.32 52.03 3.61
C PRO A 74 -1.13 50.79 4.01
N ARG A 75 -1.58 50.75 5.26
CA ARG A 75 -2.49 49.71 5.75
C ARG A 75 -3.84 49.82 5.02
N GLY A 76 -4.26 48.74 4.36
CA GLY A 76 -5.53 48.61 3.66
C GLY A 76 -5.96 47.17 3.55
N LYS A 77 -7.14 46.95 2.99
CA LYS A 77 -7.63 45.60 2.71
C LYS A 77 -6.87 45.03 1.52
N TRP A 78 -6.10 43.98 1.76
CA TRP A 78 -5.34 43.28 0.74
C TRP A 78 -6.17 42.15 0.13
N VAL A 79 -6.12 42.04 -1.19
CA VAL A 79 -6.78 40.97 -1.92
C VAL A 79 -5.70 40.11 -2.58
N TYR A 80 -5.72 38.83 -2.28
CA TYR A 80 -4.88 37.84 -2.95
C TYR A 80 -5.46 37.53 -4.33
N GLN A 81 -4.62 37.57 -5.36
CA GLN A 81 -4.94 37.14 -6.70
C GLN A 81 -3.99 36.02 -7.12
N ALA A 82 -4.48 34.81 -7.29
CA ALA A 82 -3.68 33.72 -7.84
C ALA A 82 -3.27 34.03 -9.29
N ILE A 83 -1.99 33.84 -9.60
CA ILE A 83 -1.42 33.97 -10.95
C ILE A 83 -1.20 32.56 -11.54
N SER A 84 -0.81 31.61 -10.71
CA SER A 84 -0.65 30.21 -11.03
C SER A 84 -0.86 29.39 -9.74
N ALA A 85 -0.80 28.06 -9.84
CA ALA A 85 -0.85 27.18 -8.65
C ALA A 85 0.25 27.46 -7.62
N SER A 86 1.36 28.08 -8.03
CA SER A 86 2.54 28.37 -7.19
C SER A 86 2.85 29.86 -7.02
N THR A 87 2.11 30.74 -7.64
CA THR A 87 2.39 32.17 -7.61
C THR A 87 1.11 32.98 -7.47
N GLY A 88 1.11 33.95 -6.57
CA GLY A 88 0.00 34.84 -6.36
C GLY A 88 0.48 36.28 -6.18
N ARG A 89 -0.44 37.21 -6.22
CA ARG A 89 -0.17 38.62 -6.03
C ARG A 89 -1.09 39.18 -4.95
N CYS A 90 -0.48 39.82 -3.96
CA CYS A 90 -1.22 40.62 -2.99
C CYS A 90 -1.46 42.01 -3.57
N LYS A 91 -2.72 42.44 -3.68
CA LYS A 91 -3.12 43.77 -4.14
C LYS A 91 -3.90 44.52 -3.06
N LEU A 92 -3.67 45.82 -2.92
CA LEU A 92 -4.58 46.68 -2.17
C LEU A 92 -5.88 46.86 -2.94
N SER A 93 -7.01 46.91 -2.23
CA SER A 93 -8.36 47.06 -2.81
C SER A 93 -8.66 48.46 -3.34
N SER A 94 -7.68 49.35 -3.54
CA SER A 94 -7.85 50.74 -4.00
C SER A 94 -7.22 50.95 -5.38
N PRO A 95 -7.83 51.76 -6.26
CA PRO A 95 -7.27 52.14 -7.56
C PRO A 95 -5.90 52.81 -7.41
N GLY A 96 -4.91 52.37 -8.18
CA GLY A 96 -3.52 52.86 -8.12
C GLY A 96 -2.60 52.18 -7.09
N ALA A 97 -3.06 51.12 -6.50
CA ALA A 97 -2.38 50.42 -5.42
C ALA A 97 -1.14 49.62 -5.85
N VAL A 98 -0.11 49.65 -5.02
CA VAL A 98 1.08 48.82 -5.12
C VAL A 98 0.70 47.35 -5.00
N SER A 99 1.25 46.51 -5.84
CA SER A 99 1.07 45.06 -5.76
C SER A 99 2.37 44.36 -5.39
N VAL A 100 2.31 43.44 -4.45
CA VAL A 100 3.44 42.59 -4.06
C VAL A 100 3.21 41.23 -4.71
N VAL A 101 4.16 40.77 -5.50
CA VAL A 101 4.11 39.41 -6.07
C VAL A 101 4.58 38.45 -5.00
N ILE A 102 3.77 37.46 -4.75
CA ILE A 102 4.09 36.35 -3.84
C ILE A 102 4.22 35.11 -4.70
N SER A 103 5.38 34.52 -4.69
CA SER A 103 5.64 33.25 -5.37
C SER A 103 5.59 32.12 -4.37
N THR A 104 4.85 31.10 -4.68
CA THR A 104 4.83 29.84 -3.97
C THR A 104 5.65 28.79 -4.71
N SER A 105 6.44 29.20 -5.72
CA SER A 105 7.38 28.31 -6.39
C SER A 105 8.48 27.90 -5.41
N GLY A 106 8.46 26.67 -4.97
CA GLY A 106 9.34 26.16 -3.91
C GLY A 106 8.62 25.84 -2.61
N LEU A 107 7.30 25.69 -2.65
CA LEU A 107 6.56 25.04 -1.58
C LEU A 107 7.13 23.65 -1.35
N ILE A 108 8.08 23.56 -0.42
CA ILE A 108 8.53 22.28 0.09
C ILE A 108 7.52 21.89 1.15
N CYS A 109 6.45 21.28 0.70
CA CYS A 109 5.70 20.43 1.61
C CYS A 109 6.64 19.36 2.16
N PRO A 110 6.49 18.90 3.41
CA PRO A 110 7.30 17.83 3.97
C PRO A 110 7.41 16.68 2.98
N ASN A 111 8.55 16.00 2.94
CA ASN A 111 8.79 14.89 2.03
C ASN A 111 7.56 13.96 1.99
N GLY A 112 7.00 13.75 0.81
CA GLY A 112 5.80 12.95 0.63
C GLY A 112 4.47 13.71 0.75
N SER A 113 4.47 15.04 0.68
CA SER A 113 3.23 15.84 0.61
C SER A 113 3.28 16.89 -0.50
N SER A 114 2.11 17.21 -1.10
CA SER A 114 1.93 18.27 -2.08
C SER A 114 0.99 19.35 -1.57
N LEU A 115 1.12 20.55 -2.12
CA LEU A 115 0.20 21.63 -1.85
C LEU A 115 -1.13 21.36 -2.55
N ASP A 116 -2.20 21.29 -1.79
CA ASP A 116 -3.54 21.38 -2.31
C ASP A 116 -3.86 22.84 -2.61
N ALA A 117 -3.94 23.18 -3.90
CA ALA A 117 -4.19 24.55 -4.34
C ALA A 117 -5.56 25.10 -3.89
N SER A 118 -6.55 24.22 -3.64
CA SER A 118 -7.89 24.61 -3.21
C SER A 118 -7.97 24.92 -1.73
N THR A 119 -7.24 24.18 -0.90
CA THR A 119 -7.22 24.32 0.56
C THR A 119 -5.99 25.05 1.08
N GLN A 120 -5.01 25.33 0.21
CA GLN A 120 -3.72 25.96 0.56
C GLN A 120 -3.01 25.24 1.71
N SER A 121 -3.16 23.92 1.79
CA SER A 121 -2.56 23.07 2.81
C SER A 121 -1.69 21.98 2.18
N CYS A 122 -0.61 21.56 2.87
CA CYS A 122 0.13 20.39 2.46
C CYS A 122 -0.68 19.13 2.73
N LYS A 123 -1.11 18.45 1.68
CA LYS A 123 -1.65 17.08 1.77
C LYS A 123 -0.52 16.11 1.53
N LYS A 124 -0.46 15.07 2.38
CA LYS A 124 0.46 13.97 2.16
C LYS A 124 0.20 13.42 0.76
N ASN A 125 1.19 13.52 -0.12
CA ASN A 125 1.12 12.85 -1.41
C ASN A 125 1.09 11.36 -1.14
N ASP A 126 0.14 10.69 -1.72
CA ASP A 126 0.29 9.26 -1.96
C ASP A 126 1.15 9.15 -3.25
N PRO A 127 2.45 8.80 -3.15
CA PRO A 127 3.30 8.70 -4.33
C PRO A 127 2.77 7.64 -5.29
N CYS A 128 1.92 6.76 -4.77
CA CYS A 128 1.29 5.68 -5.48
C CYS A 128 0.03 6.08 -6.24
N LEU A 129 -0.49 7.29 -6.02
CA LEU A 129 -1.58 7.91 -6.78
C LEU A 129 -1.08 9.03 -7.71
N SER A 130 0.22 9.13 -7.94
CA SER A 130 0.81 10.10 -8.88
C SER A 130 0.89 9.50 -10.29
N ALA A 131 1.09 10.39 -11.29
CA ALA A 131 1.30 9.96 -12.68
C ALA A 131 2.52 9.05 -12.87
N ASN A 132 3.42 8.97 -11.88
CA ASN A 132 4.62 8.13 -11.92
C ASN A 132 4.51 6.93 -10.95
N ILE A 133 3.46 6.17 -11.14
CA ILE A 133 3.10 4.99 -10.34
C ILE A 133 4.20 3.90 -10.32
N ASP A 134 5.06 3.87 -11.35
CA ASP A 134 6.16 2.92 -11.44
C ASP A 134 7.25 3.15 -10.38
N LEU A 135 7.27 4.34 -9.77
CA LEU A 135 8.20 4.71 -8.69
C LEU A 135 7.60 4.52 -7.29
N CYS A 136 6.38 4.00 -7.20
CA CYS A 136 5.73 3.77 -5.92
C CYS A 136 6.44 2.66 -5.13
N PRO A 137 7.12 2.95 -3.99
CA PRO A 137 7.84 1.93 -3.22
C PRO A 137 6.90 0.89 -2.62
N GLU A 138 5.64 1.25 -2.38
CA GLU A 138 4.64 0.40 -1.74
C GLU A 138 4.09 -0.67 -2.69
N ARG A 139 4.29 -0.49 -4.00
CA ARG A 139 3.97 -1.48 -5.03
C ARG A 139 4.86 -2.73 -4.94
N LEU A 140 6.00 -2.63 -4.27
CA LEU A 140 7.09 -3.59 -4.29
C LEU A 140 6.86 -4.73 -3.30
N GLY A 141 5.80 -5.51 -3.48
CA GLY A 141 5.76 -6.84 -2.88
C GLY A 141 5.28 -6.93 -1.44
N LYS A 142 4.31 -6.11 -1.04
CA LYS A 142 3.49 -6.38 0.14
C LYS A 142 2.54 -7.54 -0.12
N GLY A 143 2.28 -8.32 0.92
CA GLY A 143 1.37 -9.45 0.87
C GLY A 143 1.98 -10.74 0.28
N PRO A 144 1.23 -11.84 0.34
CA PRO A 144 1.65 -13.11 -0.21
C PRO A 144 1.52 -13.15 -1.73
N TYR A 145 2.50 -13.76 -2.40
CA TYR A 145 2.43 -14.07 -3.84
C TYR A 145 2.64 -15.57 -4.02
N ASP A 146 1.70 -16.21 -4.70
CA ASP A 146 1.72 -17.66 -4.97
C ASP A 146 2.12 -17.97 -6.44
N PHE A 147 3.10 -17.26 -6.98
CA PHE A 147 3.57 -17.51 -8.34
C PHE A 147 4.91 -18.22 -8.38
N CYS A 148 5.07 -19.16 -9.32
CA CYS A 148 6.37 -19.67 -9.71
C CYS A 148 6.89 -18.88 -10.94
N PRO A 149 8.14 -18.34 -10.88
CA PRO A 149 9.08 -18.47 -9.76
C PRO A 149 8.67 -17.58 -8.58
N SER A 150 8.62 -18.17 -7.39
CA SER A 150 8.32 -17.46 -6.15
C SER A 150 9.54 -16.74 -5.61
N SER A 151 9.37 -15.50 -5.16
CA SER A 151 10.39 -14.73 -4.44
C SER A 151 10.27 -14.82 -2.92
N PHE A 152 9.55 -15.81 -2.40
CA PHE A 152 9.37 -16.02 -0.96
C PHE A 152 10.18 -17.20 -0.45
N ALA A 153 10.79 -17.02 0.72
CA ALA A 153 11.51 -18.07 1.43
C ALA A 153 11.27 -17.98 2.94
N GLY A 154 11.44 -19.09 3.61
CA GLY A 154 11.28 -19.19 5.07
C GLY A 154 9.91 -18.81 5.57
N ASN A 155 9.83 -18.16 6.73
CA ASN A 155 8.59 -17.77 7.41
C ASN A 155 8.20 -16.30 7.14
N PRO A 156 7.43 -15.96 6.10
CA PRO A 156 8.02 -15.85 4.78
C PRO A 156 8.77 -14.53 4.62
N ILE A 157 9.84 -14.52 3.88
CA ILE A 157 10.61 -13.34 3.46
C ILE A 157 10.44 -13.21 1.95
N ASN A 158 9.98 -12.07 1.46
CA ASN A 158 10.08 -11.73 0.05
C ASN A 158 11.51 -11.28 -0.24
N PHE A 159 12.35 -12.18 -0.72
CA PHE A 159 13.76 -11.89 -0.95
C PHE A 159 14.00 -11.03 -2.21
N ALA A 160 12.99 -10.77 -3.04
CA ALA A 160 13.13 -9.82 -4.13
C ALA A 160 13.28 -8.37 -3.62
N ASN A 161 12.67 -8.02 -2.48
CA ASN A 161 12.70 -6.68 -1.92
C ASN A 161 13.02 -6.61 -0.42
N GLY A 162 13.13 -7.74 0.27
CA GLY A 162 13.44 -7.81 1.70
C GLY A 162 12.25 -7.68 2.64
N ASN A 163 11.02 -7.65 2.13
CA ASN A 163 9.83 -7.57 2.97
C ASN A 163 9.62 -8.85 3.77
N LYS A 164 9.58 -8.74 5.10
CA LYS A 164 9.05 -9.79 5.97
C LYS A 164 7.52 -9.66 6.01
N PHE A 165 6.84 -10.71 5.60
CA PHE A 165 5.39 -10.83 5.71
C PHE A 165 5.02 -11.79 6.85
N GLN A 166 4.03 -11.44 7.68
CA GLN A 166 3.50 -12.33 8.72
C GLN A 166 1.99 -12.34 8.69
N LYS A 167 1.39 -13.52 8.79
CA LYS A 167 -0.05 -13.70 8.94
C LYS A 167 -0.34 -14.44 10.23
N GLU A 168 -1.25 -13.89 11.05
CA GLU A 168 -1.74 -14.48 12.28
C GLU A 168 -3.26 -14.67 12.21
N LEU A 169 -3.74 -15.88 12.49
CA LEU A 169 -5.17 -16.18 12.57
C LEU A 169 -5.65 -15.99 14.00
N ASP A 170 -6.53 -15.01 14.21
CA ASP A 170 -7.05 -14.68 15.53
C ASP A 170 -8.43 -15.30 15.82
N TYR A 171 -9.25 -15.46 14.78
CA TYR A 171 -10.59 -16.06 14.92
C TYR A 171 -10.97 -16.85 13.66
N GLN A 172 -11.58 -17.98 13.88
CA GLN A 172 -12.25 -18.79 12.86
C GLN A 172 -13.57 -19.29 13.44
N ALA A 173 -14.67 -19.03 12.75
CA ALA A 173 -15.97 -19.57 13.15
C ALA A 173 -15.99 -21.10 13.08
N ILE A 174 -16.64 -21.72 14.06
CA ILE A 174 -16.68 -23.19 14.21
C ILE A 174 -17.84 -23.80 13.39
N SER A 175 -18.86 -23.00 13.07
CA SER A 175 -20.06 -23.41 12.35
C SER A 175 -19.92 -23.22 10.83
N ASN A 176 -21.02 -23.35 10.09
CA ASN A 176 -21.11 -23.09 8.64
C ASN A 176 -20.84 -21.61 8.27
N SER A 177 -20.51 -20.75 9.22
CA SER A 177 -20.13 -19.36 9.00
C SER A 177 -18.79 -19.25 8.30
N ALA A 178 -18.71 -18.37 7.31
CA ALA A 178 -17.46 -18.03 6.62
C ALA A 178 -16.63 -16.95 7.38
N LEU A 179 -17.08 -16.49 8.55
CA LEU A 179 -16.39 -15.46 9.31
C LEU A 179 -15.06 -15.97 9.85
N SER A 180 -14.00 -15.26 9.53
CA SER A 180 -12.65 -15.47 10.07
C SER A 180 -11.94 -14.14 10.21
N PHE A 181 -11.03 -14.04 11.17
CA PHE A 181 -10.25 -12.82 11.34
C PHE A 181 -8.77 -13.15 11.44
N SER A 182 -7.98 -12.58 10.55
CA SER A 182 -6.52 -12.67 10.56
C SER A 182 -5.91 -11.29 10.48
N ARG A 183 -4.70 -11.18 11.01
CA ARG A 183 -3.84 -10.00 10.90
C ARG A 183 -2.68 -10.30 9.96
N ASN A 184 -2.26 -9.27 9.22
CA ASN A 184 -1.19 -9.35 8.24
C ASN A 184 -0.22 -8.20 8.47
N TYR A 185 1.04 -8.52 8.65
CA TYR A 185 2.14 -7.58 8.84
C TYR A 185 3.04 -7.54 7.61
N ASN A 186 3.53 -6.36 7.29
CA ASN A 186 4.60 -6.14 6.31
C ASN A 186 5.68 -5.27 6.93
N SER A 187 6.95 -5.69 6.84
CA SER A 187 8.07 -4.91 7.40
C SER A 187 8.34 -3.60 6.66
N VAL A 188 7.81 -3.46 5.45
CA VAL A 188 7.93 -2.22 4.64
C VAL A 188 7.26 -1.03 5.30
N ASP A 189 6.14 -1.22 5.99
CA ASP A 189 5.41 -0.17 6.71
C ASP A 189 5.28 -0.42 8.22
N GLY A 190 5.60 -1.64 8.67
CA GLY A 190 5.51 -2.05 10.07
C GLY A 190 4.08 -2.13 10.62
N LEU A 191 3.06 -2.12 9.75
CA LEU A 191 1.65 -2.11 10.13
C LEU A 191 1.05 -3.51 10.13
N TRP A 192 0.10 -3.74 11.04
CA TRP A 192 -0.72 -4.94 11.09
C TRP A 192 -2.11 -4.66 10.53
N LYS A 193 -2.32 -4.94 9.26
CA LYS A 193 -3.65 -4.90 8.62
C LYS A 193 -4.46 -6.13 9.03
N HIS A 194 -5.80 -6.10 8.84
CA HIS A 194 -6.66 -7.23 9.20
C HIS A 194 -7.62 -7.61 8.06
N SER A 195 -8.24 -8.79 8.15
CA SER A 195 -9.11 -9.38 7.11
C SER A 195 -10.12 -8.41 6.49
N TYR A 196 -10.56 -7.41 7.24
CA TYR A 196 -11.61 -6.49 6.84
C TYR A 196 -11.13 -5.06 6.58
N SER A 197 -9.81 -4.84 6.49
CA SER A 197 -9.21 -3.54 6.23
C SER A 197 -9.11 -3.16 4.74
N THR A 198 -9.58 -4.02 3.84
CA THR A 198 -9.59 -3.73 2.39
C THR A 198 -10.37 -2.45 2.10
N HIS A 199 -9.79 -1.54 1.34
CA HIS A 199 -10.40 -0.26 0.99
C HIS A 199 -9.82 0.31 -0.31
N LEU A 200 -10.49 1.31 -0.88
CA LEU A 200 -9.94 2.12 -1.95
C LEU A 200 -9.38 3.43 -1.38
N ARG A 201 -8.20 3.83 -1.85
CA ARG A 201 -7.72 5.20 -1.76
C ARG A 201 -7.98 5.86 -3.11
N ILE A 202 -8.78 6.89 -3.12
CA ILE A 202 -9.20 7.60 -4.32
C ILE A 202 -8.55 8.97 -4.32
N SER A 203 -7.86 9.33 -5.41
CA SER A 203 -7.30 10.68 -5.57
C SER A 203 -8.41 11.73 -5.58
N GLN A 204 -8.07 12.97 -5.24
CA GLN A 204 -9.05 14.05 -5.11
C GLN A 204 -9.78 14.34 -6.42
N ASP A 205 -9.10 14.21 -7.56
CA ASP A 205 -9.64 14.33 -8.90
C ASP A 205 -10.37 13.07 -9.39
N ALA A 206 -10.35 12.01 -8.59
CA ALA A 206 -10.88 10.68 -8.90
C ALA A 206 -10.30 10.03 -10.18
N ILE A 207 -9.13 10.49 -10.65
CA ILE A 207 -8.43 9.94 -11.82
C ILE A 207 -7.60 8.71 -11.43
N SER A 208 -7.05 8.68 -10.21
CA SER A 208 -6.21 7.59 -9.72
C SER A 208 -6.85 6.91 -8.52
N ILE A 209 -6.86 5.58 -8.54
CA ILE A 209 -7.42 4.76 -7.46
C ILE A 209 -6.41 3.68 -7.09
N ALA A 210 -6.12 3.55 -5.80
CA ALA A 210 -5.39 2.42 -5.26
C ALA A 210 -6.33 1.52 -4.46
N LEU A 211 -6.43 0.25 -4.83
CA LEU A 211 -7.04 -0.79 -4.02
C LEU A 211 -5.99 -1.29 -3.03
N VAL A 212 -6.23 -1.10 -1.76
CA VAL A 212 -5.41 -1.63 -0.66
C VAL A 212 -6.07 -2.88 -0.11
N MET A 213 -5.46 -4.03 -0.34
CA MET A 213 -5.97 -5.31 0.15
C MET A 213 -5.62 -5.51 1.64
N PHE A 214 -6.40 -6.32 2.32
CA PHE A 214 -6.23 -6.67 3.74
C PHE A 214 -4.84 -7.21 4.12
N HIS A 215 -4.09 -7.76 3.18
CA HIS A 215 -2.71 -8.23 3.39
C HIS A 215 -1.65 -7.19 3.02
N GLY A 216 -2.06 -5.97 2.69
CA GLY A 216 -1.20 -4.84 2.39
C GLY A 216 -0.82 -4.66 0.92
N ARG A 217 -1.12 -5.62 0.03
CA ARG A 217 -0.91 -5.44 -1.41
C ARG A 217 -1.74 -4.30 -1.94
N GLU A 218 -1.15 -3.53 -2.84
CA GLU A 218 -1.80 -2.43 -3.53
C GLU A 218 -1.88 -2.68 -5.04
N SER A 219 -3.05 -2.39 -5.61
CA SER A 219 -3.31 -2.45 -7.05
C SER A 219 -3.79 -1.07 -7.51
N TYR A 220 -3.23 -0.58 -8.62
CA TYR A 220 -3.45 0.79 -9.08
C TYR A 220 -4.27 0.82 -10.36
N PHE A 221 -5.17 1.80 -10.42
CA PHE A 221 -6.10 1.99 -11.52
C PHE A 221 -6.13 3.46 -11.94
N THR A 222 -6.20 3.70 -13.24
CA THR A 222 -6.41 5.04 -13.82
C THR A 222 -7.81 5.10 -14.41
N VAL A 223 -8.55 6.13 -14.06
CA VAL A 223 -9.89 6.41 -14.59
C VAL A 223 -9.76 7.37 -15.75
N ASN A 224 -10.10 6.91 -16.96
CA ASN A 224 -10.12 7.71 -18.18
C ASN A 224 -11.55 7.78 -18.68
N ASP A 225 -12.27 8.87 -18.39
CA ASP A 225 -13.69 9.06 -18.69
C ASP A 225 -14.56 7.87 -18.25
N ALA A 226 -15.00 7.03 -19.18
CA ALA A 226 -15.82 5.86 -18.91
C ALA A 226 -15.04 4.56 -18.71
N THR A 227 -13.72 4.59 -18.88
CA THR A 227 -12.86 3.39 -18.78
C THR A 227 -11.98 3.42 -17.54
N ILE A 228 -11.79 2.27 -16.92
CA ILE A 228 -10.85 2.09 -15.80
C ILE A 228 -9.79 1.11 -16.25
N VAL A 229 -8.55 1.55 -16.24
CA VAL A 229 -7.40 0.77 -16.69
C VAL A 229 -6.53 0.42 -15.49
N SER A 230 -6.27 -0.87 -15.29
CA SER A 230 -5.30 -1.32 -14.30
C SER A 230 -3.86 -1.05 -14.79
N THR A 231 -2.95 -0.89 -13.86
CA THR A 231 -1.53 -0.87 -14.21
C THR A 231 -1.13 -2.21 -14.85
N PRO A 232 -0.28 -2.20 -15.89
CA PRO A 232 0.18 -3.43 -16.54
C PRO A 232 0.73 -4.44 -15.53
N GLY A 233 0.28 -5.69 -15.61
CA GLY A 233 0.67 -6.76 -14.70
C GLY A 233 -0.08 -6.78 -13.37
N GLU A 234 -1.02 -5.86 -13.13
CA GLU A 234 -1.93 -5.92 -11.99
C GLU A 234 -3.23 -6.64 -12.40
N PRO A 235 -3.48 -7.82 -11.84
CA PRO A 235 -4.70 -8.56 -12.14
C PRO A 235 -5.87 -7.99 -11.33
N GLY A 236 -7.07 -8.13 -11.87
CA GLY A 236 -8.31 -7.69 -11.26
C GLY A 236 -9.00 -6.60 -12.06
N LEU A 237 -10.32 -6.52 -11.91
CA LEU A 237 -11.16 -5.57 -12.63
C LEU A 237 -11.83 -4.63 -11.64
N LEU A 238 -11.55 -3.33 -11.75
CA LEU A 238 -12.27 -2.29 -11.03
C LEU A 238 -13.28 -1.65 -11.97
N SER A 239 -14.50 -1.47 -11.52
CA SER A 239 -15.57 -0.80 -12.26
C SER A 239 -16.38 0.10 -11.34
N LYS A 240 -17.01 1.14 -11.92
CA LYS A 240 -17.97 1.99 -11.21
C LYS A 240 -19.35 1.34 -11.28
N VAL A 241 -20.02 1.21 -10.13
CA VAL A 241 -21.38 0.62 -10.05
C VAL A 241 -22.26 1.54 -9.20
N GLY A 242 -23.28 2.12 -9.82
CA GLY A 242 -24.09 3.16 -9.18
C GLY A 242 -23.22 4.36 -8.78
N THR A 243 -23.26 4.72 -7.50
CA THR A 243 -22.40 5.78 -6.94
C THR A 243 -21.07 5.25 -6.39
N GLY A 244 -20.93 3.93 -6.20
CA GLY A 244 -19.76 3.28 -5.61
C GLY A 244 -18.90 2.51 -6.63
N TRP A 245 -18.15 1.54 -6.14
CA TRP A 245 -17.17 0.78 -6.91
C TRP A 245 -17.31 -0.72 -6.68
N LEU A 246 -16.99 -1.49 -7.71
CA LEU A 246 -16.89 -2.96 -7.66
C LEU A 246 -15.51 -3.39 -8.14
N PHE A 247 -14.78 -4.12 -7.31
CA PHE A 247 -13.57 -4.83 -7.71
C PHE A 247 -13.84 -6.34 -7.78
N ILE A 248 -13.38 -6.97 -8.87
CA ILE A 248 -13.41 -8.43 -9.05
C ILE A 248 -11.97 -8.93 -9.08
N SER A 249 -11.61 -9.78 -8.11
CA SER A 249 -10.29 -10.39 -8.02
C SER A 249 -10.10 -11.51 -9.06
N THR A 250 -8.87 -11.98 -9.23
CA THR A 250 -8.55 -13.13 -10.09
C THR A 250 -9.18 -14.46 -9.62
N SER A 251 -9.54 -14.53 -8.34
CA SER A 251 -10.33 -15.64 -7.77
C SER A 251 -11.84 -15.43 -7.90
N ASN A 252 -12.27 -14.39 -8.64
CA ASN A 252 -13.66 -13.98 -8.81
C ASN A 252 -14.38 -13.57 -7.51
N GLU A 253 -13.61 -13.17 -6.49
CA GLU A 253 -14.19 -12.51 -5.33
C GLU A 253 -14.63 -11.09 -5.72
N ARG A 254 -15.73 -10.67 -5.16
CA ARG A 254 -16.35 -9.36 -5.41
C ARG A 254 -16.24 -8.50 -4.17
N PHE A 255 -15.67 -7.33 -4.32
CA PHE A 255 -15.53 -6.31 -3.28
C PHE A 255 -16.30 -5.07 -3.71
N THR A 256 -17.37 -4.74 -3.01
CA THR A 256 -18.19 -3.54 -3.28
C THR A 256 -17.81 -2.45 -2.29
N PHE A 257 -17.58 -1.24 -2.82
CA PHE A 257 -17.18 -0.09 -2.02
C PHE A 257 -18.16 1.06 -2.20
N ASP A 258 -18.29 1.89 -1.17
CA ASP A 258 -19.02 3.16 -1.26
C ASP A 258 -18.21 4.23 -2.03
N THR A 259 -18.77 5.45 -2.13
CA THR A 259 -18.14 6.59 -2.79
C THR A 259 -16.83 7.04 -2.13
N ALA A 260 -16.66 6.78 -0.83
CA ALA A 260 -15.47 7.12 -0.06
C ALA A 260 -14.41 6.01 -0.10
N GLY A 261 -14.68 4.89 -0.79
CA GLY A 261 -13.77 3.75 -0.89
C GLY A 261 -13.82 2.79 0.29
N LYS A 262 -14.83 2.88 1.18
CA LYS A 262 -15.03 1.91 2.26
C LYS A 262 -15.68 0.66 1.71
N LEU A 263 -15.20 -0.52 2.14
CA LEU A 263 -15.76 -1.81 1.77
C LEU A 263 -17.15 -1.97 2.40
N THR A 264 -18.19 -2.17 1.58
CA THR A 264 -19.58 -2.37 2.03
C THR A 264 -20.04 -3.82 1.93
N GLN A 265 -19.44 -4.58 0.98
CA GLN A 265 -19.79 -5.98 0.78
C GLN A 265 -18.58 -6.74 0.19
N TRP A 266 -18.42 -7.98 0.61
CA TRP A 266 -17.55 -8.97 -0.02
C TRP A 266 -18.34 -10.24 -0.29
N SER A 267 -18.09 -10.90 -1.43
CA SER A 267 -18.66 -12.21 -1.75
C SER A 267 -17.72 -13.03 -2.62
N ASN A 268 -17.87 -14.34 -2.60
CA ASN A 268 -17.15 -15.27 -3.45
C ASN A 268 -18.10 -16.13 -4.30
N ALA A 269 -17.53 -16.90 -5.24
CA ALA A 269 -18.29 -17.79 -6.11
C ALA A 269 -18.94 -18.99 -5.36
N GLN A 270 -18.47 -19.32 -4.15
CA GLN A 270 -19.00 -20.40 -3.32
C GLN A 270 -20.25 -19.99 -2.53
N GLY A 271 -20.67 -18.73 -2.63
CA GLY A 271 -21.86 -18.19 -1.97
C GLY A 271 -21.62 -17.61 -0.59
N ALA A 272 -20.38 -17.49 -0.14
CA ALA A 272 -20.07 -16.71 1.05
C ALA A 272 -20.30 -15.22 0.76
N LEU A 273 -20.91 -14.53 1.72
CA LEU A 273 -21.24 -13.12 1.66
C LEU A 273 -20.94 -12.47 3.00
N HIS A 274 -20.22 -11.38 3.00
CA HIS A 274 -20.02 -10.52 4.18
C HIS A 274 -20.57 -9.12 3.89
N GLN A 275 -21.32 -8.58 4.81
CA GLN A 275 -21.79 -7.18 4.81
C GLN A 275 -21.08 -6.40 5.90
N PHE A 276 -20.75 -5.14 5.61
CA PHE A 276 -19.95 -4.28 6.49
C PHE A 276 -20.75 -3.05 6.90
N ALA A 277 -20.93 -2.86 8.20
CA ALA A 277 -21.54 -1.67 8.79
C ALA A 277 -20.50 -0.93 9.65
N TYR A 278 -20.42 0.39 9.48
CA TYR A 278 -19.44 1.25 10.14
C TYR A 278 -20.10 2.20 11.12
N THR A 279 -19.59 2.25 12.36
CA THR A 279 -20.00 3.20 13.39
C THR A 279 -18.75 3.78 14.05
N GLY A 280 -18.38 5.00 13.67
CA GLY A 280 -17.10 5.58 14.09
C GLY A 280 -15.92 4.76 13.56
N ASN A 281 -15.10 4.24 14.46
CA ASN A 281 -13.97 3.37 14.17
C ASN A 281 -14.30 1.86 14.32
N GLN A 282 -15.57 1.53 14.54
CA GLN A 282 -16.04 0.14 14.65
C GLN A 282 -16.59 -0.35 13.31
N ILE A 283 -16.23 -1.58 12.95
CA ILE A 283 -16.76 -2.32 11.83
C ILE A 283 -17.51 -3.53 12.36
N THR A 284 -18.78 -3.66 12.01
CA THR A 284 -19.56 -4.88 12.22
C THR A 284 -19.59 -5.64 10.90
N VAL A 285 -19.17 -6.89 10.91
CA VAL A 285 -19.19 -7.79 9.76
C VAL A 285 -20.22 -8.87 10.01
N THR A 286 -21.19 -9.00 9.10
CA THR A 286 -22.26 -9.99 9.18
C THR A 286 -22.19 -10.89 7.93
N ASP A 287 -22.28 -12.20 8.14
CA ASP A 287 -22.34 -13.16 7.04
C ASP A 287 -23.79 -13.39 6.56
N ASN A 288 -23.96 -14.20 5.51
CA ASN A 288 -25.27 -14.55 4.96
C ASN A 288 -26.11 -15.52 5.84
N LEU A 289 -25.62 -15.86 7.03
CA LEU A 289 -26.31 -16.68 8.04
C LEU A 289 -26.59 -15.87 9.32
N ASP A 290 -26.49 -14.54 9.23
CA ASP A 290 -26.68 -13.59 10.34
C ASP A 290 -25.69 -13.75 11.50
N ASN A 291 -24.59 -14.52 11.32
CA ASN A 291 -23.49 -14.47 12.28
C ASN A 291 -22.72 -13.16 12.13
N SER A 292 -22.26 -12.64 13.24
CA SER A 292 -21.53 -11.36 13.21
C SER A 292 -20.31 -11.36 14.12
N LEU A 293 -19.36 -10.51 13.77
CA LEU A 293 -18.26 -10.10 14.63
C LEU A 293 -18.06 -8.59 14.52
N THR A 294 -17.40 -8.01 15.51
CA THR A 294 -17.08 -6.58 15.54
C THR A 294 -15.57 -6.39 15.71
N VAL A 295 -15.01 -5.47 14.95
CA VAL A 295 -13.62 -5.02 15.11
C VAL A 295 -13.59 -3.50 15.24
N THR A 296 -12.79 -2.97 16.16
CA THR A 296 -12.44 -1.54 16.17
C THR A 296 -11.04 -1.39 15.58
N GLU A 297 -10.82 -0.35 14.78
CA GLU A 297 -9.54 -0.08 14.13
C GLU A 297 -9.05 1.34 14.38
N ASP A 298 -7.74 1.56 14.27
CA ASP A 298 -7.16 2.89 14.28
C ASP A 298 -7.20 3.56 12.88
N ALA A 299 -6.64 4.77 12.77
CA ALA A 299 -6.60 5.51 11.52
C ALA A 299 -5.73 4.82 10.43
N ASP A 300 -4.77 3.99 10.84
CA ASP A 300 -3.89 3.22 9.95
C ASP A 300 -4.47 1.84 9.60
N LYS A 301 -5.74 1.59 9.97
CA LYS A 301 -6.44 0.31 9.74
C LYS A 301 -5.84 -0.87 10.52
N GLN A 302 -5.25 -0.62 11.67
CA GLN A 302 -4.79 -1.67 12.58
C GLN A 302 -5.89 -2.01 13.59
N PRO A 303 -6.12 -3.30 13.93
CA PRO A 303 -7.18 -3.67 14.85
C PRO A 303 -6.84 -3.24 16.27
N LEU A 304 -7.81 -2.68 17.01
CA LEU A 304 -7.69 -2.35 18.42
C LEU A 304 -8.39 -3.39 19.30
N THR A 305 -9.58 -3.84 18.89
CA THR A 305 -10.32 -4.90 19.55
C THR A 305 -11.02 -5.77 18.53
N LEU A 306 -11.22 -7.05 18.86
CA LEU A 306 -12.10 -7.97 18.14
C LEU A 306 -13.06 -8.60 19.13
N THR A 307 -14.35 -8.58 18.82
CA THR A 307 -15.39 -9.32 19.55
C THR A 307 -16.10 -10.24 18.57
N ALA A 308 -16.06 -11.53 18.83
CA ALA A 308 -16.72 -12.56 18.06
C ALA A 308 -17.35 -13.59 19.00
N PRO A 309 -18.24 -14.48 18.54
CA PRO A 309 -18.86 -15.48 19.38
C PRO A 309 -17.84 -16.29 20.18
N GLY A 310 -17.91 -16.17 21.51
CA GLY A 310 -17.06 -16.92 22.45
C GLY A 310 -15.64 -16.36 22.63
N VAL A 311 -15.23 -15.28 21.92
CA VAL A 311 -13.89 -14.73 22.04
C VAL A 311 -13.91 -13.19 22.02
N GLN A 312 -13.08 -12.60 22.84
CA GLN A 312 -12.69 -11.20 22.80
C GLN A 312 -11.17 -11.09 22.69
N ILE A 313 -10.69 -10.20 21.83
CA ILE A 313 -9.24 -9.98 21.65
C ILE A 313 -8.96 -8.49 21.76
N ASN A 314 -7.92 -8.15 22.52
CA ASN A 314 -7.42 -6.79 22.67
C ASN A 314 -5.99 -6.72 22.10
N TYR A 315 -5.72 -5.70 21.29
CA TYR A 315 -4.45 -5.48 20.63
C TYR A 315 -3.74 -4.28 21.26
N GLY A 316 -2.54 -4.50 21.80
CA GLY A 316 -1.74 -3.47 22.46
C GLY A 316 -0.63 -2.95 21.57
N TYR A 317 -0.49 -1.63 21.49
CA TYR A 317 0.48 -0.94 20.64
C TYR A 317 1.41 -0.06 21.46
N ASN A 318 2.65 0.08 21.02
CA ASN A 318 3.59 1.03 21.60
C ASN A 318 3.39 2.47 21.03
N ALA A 319 4.21 3.42 21.51
CA ALA A 319 4.14 4.81 21.08
C ALA A 319 4.41 5.01 19.56
N ASN A 320 5.12 4.08 18.92
CA ASN A 320 5.36 4.07 17.49
C ASN A 320 4.25 3.38 16.69
N LYS A 321 3.11 3.07 17.33
CA LYS A 321 1.98 2.33 16.75
C LYS A 321 2.35 0.93 16.23
N ARG A 322 3.32 0.26 16.89
CA ARG A 322 3.67 -1.13 16.58
C ARG A 322 2.99 -2.06 17.57
N LEU A 323 2.38 -3.12 17.06
CA LEU A 323 1.68 -4.12 17.86
C LEU A 323 2.67 -4.84 18.77
N THR A 324 2.50 -4.72 20.08
CA THR A 324 3.39 -5.35 21.08
C THR A 324 2.74 -6.49 21.82
N SER A 325 1.42 -6.54 21.88
CA SER A 325 0.71 -7.60 22.57
C SER A 325 -0.64 -7.92 21.95
N VAL A 326 -1.05 -9.16 22.07
CA VAL A 326 -2.40 -9.64 21.74
C VAL A 326 -2.90 -10.43 22.93
N VAL A 327 -3.98 -9.96 23.53
CA VAL A 327 -4.62 -10.61 24.66
C VAL A 327 -5.93 -11.23 24.19
N ARG A 328 -5.98 -12.56 24.17
CA ARG A 328 -7.16 -13.36 23.82
C ARG A 328 -7.90 -13.77 25.08
N ILE A 329 -9.21 -13.54 25.13
CA ILE A 329 -10.08 -13.88 26.26
C ILE A 329 -11.14 -14.86 25.78
N ILE A 330 -11.13 -16.07 26.33
CA ILE A 330 -12.09 -17.15 26.05
C ILE A 330 -12.60 -17.68 27.37
N GLY A 331 -13.93 -17.68 27.58
CA GLY A 331 -14.53 -18.17 28.82
C GLY A 331 -14.04 -17.44 30.07
N GLY A 332 -13.64 -16.17 29.94
CA GLY A 332 -13.08 -15.35 31.02
C GLY A 332 -11.60 -15.59 31.32
N GLN A 333 -10.94 -16.54 30.63
CA GLN A 333 -9.51 -16.79 30.75
C GLN A 333 -8.75 -15.98 29.70
N ALA A 334 -7.71 -15.25 30.13
CA ALA A 334 -6.86 -14.45 29.28
C ALA A 334 -5.54 -15.18 28.97
N ALA A 335 -5.15 -15.15 27.70
CA ALA A 335 -3.85 -15.61 27.21
C ALA A 335 -3.21 -14.49 26.38
N GLN A 336 -1.91 -14.29 26.50
CA GLN A 336 -1.21 -13.17 25.85
C GLN A 336 -0.03 -13.65 25.02
N SER A 337 0.02 -13.21 23.76
CA SER A 337 1.19 -13.29 22.89
C SER A 337 1.89 -11.92 22.84
N GLN A 338 3.22 -11.91 22.60
CA GLN A 338 4.06 -10.71 22.53
C GLN A 338 4.78 -10.59 21.20
N PHE A 339 4.94 -9.36 20.71
CA PHE A 339 5.57 -9.02 19.43
C PHE A 339 6.76 -8.10 19.69
N HIS A 340 7.91 -8.45 19.14
CA HIS A 340 9.20 -7.83 19.46
C HIS A 340 9.74 -7.03 18.28
N TYR A 341 10.28 -5.82 18.55
CA TYR A 341 10.86 -4.88 17.58
C TYR A 341 12.19 -4.37 18.13
N GLU A 342 13.26 -5.17 17.95
CA GLU A 342 14.51 -5.02 18.71
C GLU A 342 15.67 -4.47 17.86
N VAL A 343 15.41 -4.07 16.59
CA VAL A 343 16.44 -3.49 15.72
C VAL A 343 16.66 -2.02 16.10
N PRO A 344 17.87 -1.64 16.57
CA PRO A 344 18.15 -0.25 16.92
C PRO A 344 17.88 0.70 15.76
N GLY A 345 17.17 1.80 16.03
CA GLY A 345 16.84 2.81 15.02
C GLY A 345 15.80 2.42 13.97
N LYS A 346 15.25 1.18 14.03
CA LYS A 346 14.26 0.66 13.08
C LYS A 346 13.08 0.04 13.84
N PRO A 347 12.22 0.85 14.48
CA PRO A 347 11.14 0.36 15.34
C PRO A 347 10.02 -0.39 14.59
N ASP A 348 10.07 -0.39 13.26
CA ASP A 348 9.06 -0.98 12.40
C ASP A 348 9.29 -2.48 12.13
N LEU A 349 10.51 -2.98 12.41
CA LEU A 349 10.94 -4.31 12.03
C LEU A 349 10.62 -5.34 13.11
N LEU A 350 9.67 -6.23 12.82
CA LEU A 350 9.29 -7.34 13.70
C LEU A 350 10.44 -8.35 13.80
N THR A 351 11.02 -8.52 14.98
CA THR A 351 12.16 -9.41 15.24
C THR A 351 11.76 -10.74 15.85
N GLY A 352 10.56 -10.85 16.39
CA GLY A 352 10.10 -12.12 16.95
C GLY A 352 8.69 -12.07 17.52
N ILE A 353 8.15 -13.26 17.74
CA ILE A 353 6.85 -13.47 18.38
C ILE A 353 7.03 -14.48 19.52
N THR A 354 6.53 -14.11 20.71
CA THR A 354 6.44 -15.00 21.88
C THR A 354 4.97 -15.41 22.03
N ASP A 355 4.72 -16.72 22.10
CA ASP A 355 3.38 -17.27 22.24
C ASP A 355 2.82 -17.16 23.66
N GLU A 356 1.60 -17.65 23.87
CA GLU A 356 0.89 -17.61 25.16
C GLU A 356 1.56 -18.46 26.26
N ARG A 357 2.48 -19.36 25.88
CA ARG A 357 3.27 -20.17 26.82
C ARG A 357 4.58 -19.48 27.24
N GLY A 358 4.84 -18.28 26.72
CA GLY A 358 6.09 -17.55 26.95
C GLY A 358 7.27 -18.05 26.10
N VAL A 359 7.00 -18.83 25.05
CA VAL A 359 8.04 -19.34 24.14
C VAL A 359 8.15 -18.42 22.93
N ARG A 360 9.35 -17.90 22.66
CA ARG A 360 9.64 -17.18 21.41
C ARG A 360 9.71 -18.21 20.28
N TYR A 361 8.58 -18.41 19.59
CA TYR A 361 8.45 -19.47 18.60
C TYR A 361 8.96 -19.08 17.21
N ALA A 362 9.09 -17.79 16.93
CA ALA A 362 9.58 -17.28 15.65
C ALA A 362 10.52 -16.08 15.85
N SER A 363 11.57 -16.01 15.04
CA SER A 363 12.56 -14.92 15.06
C SER A 363 13.00 -14.54 13.65
N TRP A 364 13.30 -13.24 13.46
CA TRP A 364 13.78 -12.67 12.20
C TRP A 364 14.93 -11.72 12.45
N ALA A 365 15.88 -11.67 11.51
CA ALA A 365 16.95 -10.69 11.49
C ALA A 365 16.89 -9.84 10.20
N TYR A 366 17.46 -8.65 10.28
CA TYR A 366 17.45 -7.66 9.20
C TYR A 366 18.85 -7.08 9.00
N ASP A 367 19.14 -6.64 7.78
CA ASP A 367 20.34 -5.88 7.47
C ASP A 367 20.19 -4.38 7.79
N ASP A 368 21.27 -3.62 7.55
CA ASP A 368 21.29 -2.17 7.77
C ASP A 368 20.31 -1.39 6.88
N GLN A 369 19.83 -1.98 5.80
CA GLN A 369 18.82 -1.39 4.92
C GLN A 369 17.38 -1.74 5.35
N GLY A 370 17.21 -2.60 6.39
CA GLY A 370 15.91 -3.04 6.88
C GLY A 370 15.32 -4.21 6.08
N ARG A 371 16.11 -4.86 5.23
CA ARG A 371 15.70 -6.05 4.50
C ARG A 371 15.86 -7.28 5.39
N ALA A 372 14.86 -8.15 5.42
CA ALA A 372 14.93 -9.39 6.17
C ALA A 372 16.00 -10.32 5.59
N ILE A 373 16.91 -10.82 6.44
CA ILE A 373 18.04 -11.68 6.07
C ILE A 373 17.96 -13.07 6.69
N SER A 374 17.10 -13.30 7.66
CA SER A 374 16.85 -14.64 8.17
C SER A 374 15.49 -14.78 8.83
N SER A 375 15.00 -16.01 8.85
CA SER A 375 13.87 -16.45 9.66
C SER A 375 14.15 -17.80 10.28
N GLU A 376 13.67 -18.04 11.51
CA GLU A 376 13.77 -19.31 12.19
C GLU A 376 12.65 -19.50 13.20
N HIS A 377 12.32 -20.75 13.51
CA HIS A 377 11.47 -21.12 14.64
C HIS A 377 12.30 -21.40 15.90
N ALA A 378 11.61 -21.65 17.02
CA ALA A 378 12.24 -21.92 18.31
C ALA A 378 13.34 -22.98 18.21
N GLY A 379 14.49 -22.69 18.84
CA GLY A 379 15.66 -23.59 18.79
C GLY A 379 16.42 -23.61 17.47
N GLY A 380 16.16 -22.64 16.55
CA GLY A 380 16.82 -22.56 15.25
C GLY A 380 16.22 -23.49 14.19
N ALA A 381 15.03 -24.05 14.45
CA ALA A 381 14.34 -24.92 13.49
C ALA A 381 13.90 -24.13 12.25
N ASP A 382 13.86 -24.81 11.10
CA ASP A 382 13.40 -24.27 9.81
C ASP A 382 14.12 -22.97 9.41
N ARG A 383 15.41 -22.86 9.78
CA ARG A 383 16.18 -21.64 9.53
C ARG A 383 16.43 -21.46 8.04
N VAL A 384 16.04 -20.29 7.54
CA VAL A 384 16.36 -19.81 6.20
C VAL A 384 17.20 -18.54 6.33
N SER A 385 18.22 -18.40 5.48
CA SER A 385 19.05 -17.20 5.40
C SER A 385 19.04 -16.63 4.00
N VAL A 386 19.01 -15.30 3.89
CA VAL A 386 18.99 -14.55 2.64
C VAL A 386 20.19 -13.61 2.59
N THR A 387 20.94 -13.65 1.51
CA THR A 387 22.09 -12.76 1.25
C THR A 387 21.79 -11.92 0.01
N TYR A 388 21.82 -10.62 0.16
CA TYR A 388 21.68 -9.66 -0.94
C TYR A 388 23.07 -9.29 -1.46
N ASN A 389 23.43 -9.81 -2.62
CA ASN A 389 24.76 -9.66 -3.18
C ASN A 389 24.96 -8.28 -3.82
N SER A 390 26.22 -7.82 -3.91
CA SER A 390 26.58 -6.51 -4.48
C SER A 390 26.31 -6.39 -5.98
N ASP A 391 26.21 -7.51 -6.69
CA ASP A 391 25.87 -7.60 -8.11
C ASP A 391 24.35 -7.56 -8.39
N GLY A 392 23.54 -7.45 -7.31
CA GLY A 392 22.08 -7.41 -7.38
C GLY A 392 21.40 -8.78 -7.39
N THR A 393 22.16 -9.87 -7.34
CA THR A 393 21.62 -11.23 -7.14
C THR A 393 21.24 -11.44 -5.67
N VAL A 394 20.48 -12.49 -5.38
CA VAL A 394 20.13 -12.90 -4.02
C VAL A 394 20.39 -14.38 -3.85
N SER A 395 21.12 -14.74 -2.80
CA SER A 395 21.36 -16.12 -2.40
C SER A 395 20.46 -16.50 -1.24
N VAL A 396 19.76 -17.62 -1.34
CA VAL A 396 18.88 -18.16 -0.30
C VAL A 396 19.42 -19.52 0.13
N LEU A 397 19.78 -19.63 1.43
CA LEU A 397 20.11 -20.88 2.09
C LEU A 397 18.85 -21.39 2.78
N ASN A 398 18.34 -22.55 2.35
CA ASN A 398 17.13 -23.14 2.92
C ASN A 398 17.44 -23.94 4.19
N GLU A 399 16.37 -24.44 4.84
CA GLU A 399 16.41 -25.23 6.07
C GLU A 399 17.18 -26.56 5.95
N LEU A 400 17.39 -27.04 4.73
CA LEU A 400 18.15 -28.27 4.43
C LEU A 400 19.62 -27.98 4.12
N GLY A 401 20.08 -26.74 4.25
CA GLY A 401 21.44 -26.32 3.93
C GLY A 401 21.76 -26.22 2.44
N LYS A 402 20.72 -26.14 1.57
CA LYS A 402 20.87 -25.98 0.13
C LYS A 402 20.79 -24.50 -0.26
N VAL A 403 21.67 -24.09 -1.17
CA VAL A 403 21.75 -22.72 -1.68
C VAL A 403 21.14 -22.62 -3.07
N ALA A 404 20.28 -21.62 -3.26
CA ALA A 404 19.83 -21.19 -4.58
C ALA A 404 20.15 -19.71 -4.79
N ASN A 405 20.67 -19.36 -5.97
CA ASN A 405 20.98 -17.99 -6.37
C ASN A 405 19.95 -17.51 -7.37
N TYR A 406 19.45 -16.30 -7.14
CA TYR A 406 18.40 -15.69 -7.92
C TYR A 406 18.91 -14.43 -8.61
N SER A 407 18.74 -14.35 -9.93
CA SER A 407 18.97 -13.15 -10.73
C SER A 407 17.65 -12.44 -11.00
N PHE A 408 17.69 -11.12 -11.17
CA PHE A 408 16.49 -10.31 -11.31
C PHE A 408 16.62 -9.27 -12.42
N GLN A 409 15.48 -8.91 -13.00
CA GLN A 409 15.27 -7.72 -13.81
C GLN A 409 14.18 -6.86 -13.18
N ASN A 410 14.35 -5.54 -13.18
CA ASN A 410 13.29 -4.62 -12.80
C ASN A 410 12.42 -4.33 -14.00
N ILE A 411 11.13 -4.67 -13.93
CA ILE A 411 10.14 -4.39 -14.98
C ILE A 411 9.01 -3.60 -14.33
N LYS A 412 8.81 -2.37 -14.79
CA LYS A 412 7.77 -1.47 -14.25
C LYS A 412 7.83 -1.34 -12.71
N GLY A 413 9.03 -1.22 -12.14
CA GLY A 413 9.24 -1.10 -10.70
C GLY A 413 9.18 -2.41 -9.91
N VAL A 414 8.86 -3.54 -10.53
CA VAL A 414 8.78 -4.85 -9.89
C VAL A 414 9.99 -5.70 -10.25
N ARG A 415 10.69 -6.24 -9.25
CA ARG A 415 11.78 -7.19 -9.46
C ARG A 415 11.22 -8.56 -9.86
N ARG A 416 11.53 -9.00 -11.07
CA ARG A 416 11.16 -10.32 -11.62
C ARG A 416 12.37 -11.22 -11.67
N ILE A 417 12.22 -12.47 -11.25
CA ILE A 417 13.30 -13.48 -11.29
C ILE A 417 13.57 -13.85 -12.75
N THR A 418 14.81 -13.67 -13.21
CA THR A 418 15.23 -14.03 -14.58
C THR A 418 16.02 -15.31 -14.62
N ALA A 419 16.64 -15.72 -13.51
CA ALA A 419 17.31 -17.00 -13.40
C ALA A 419 17.27 -17.51 -11.96
N ILE A 420 17.22 -18.81 -11.83
CA ILE A 420 17.43 -19.55 -10.58
C ILE A 420 18.56 -20.52 -10.83
N ASP A 421 19.63 -20.45 -10.03
CA ASP A 421 20.76 -21.38 -10.07
C ASP A 421 20.94 -22.02 -8.71
N GLY A 422 20.92 -23.36 -8.67
CA GLY A 422 21.08 -24.13 -7.44
C GLY A 422 20.01 -25.18 -7.20
N GLU A 423 19.88 -25.62 -5.97
CA GLU A 423 19.01 -26.72 -5.58
C GLU A 423 17.52 -26.34 -5.60
N PRO A 424 16.62 -27.24 -6.04
CA PRO A 424 15.17 -27.02 -5.98
C PRO A 424 14.71 -26.76 -4.55
N SER A 425 13.74 -25.86 -4.40
CA SER A 425 13.05 -25.66 -3.12
C SER A 425 11.65 -26.31 -3.15
N PRO A 426 11.07 -26.66 -1.98
CA PRO A 426 9.71 -27.18 -1.91
C PRO A 426 8.67 -26.23 -2.53
N ASN A 427 8.89 -24.92 -2.44
CA ASN A 427 7.96 -23.90 -2.90
C ASN A 427 8.03 -23.62 -4.40
N CYS A 428 9.18 -23.87 -5.03
CA CYS A 428 9.35 -23.73 -6.47
C CYS A 428 10.51 -24.62 -6.97
N PRO A 429 10.24 -25.84 -7.45
CA PRO A 429 11.25 -26.80 -7.85
C PRO A 429 11.86 -26.49 -9.22
N SER A 430 12.12 -25.23 -9.53
CA SER A 430 12.60 -24.74 -10.84
C SER A 430 14.08 -24.36 -10.79
N SER A 431 14.96 -25.18 -10.16
CA SER A 431 16.41 -24.92 -10.16
C SER A 431 16.98 -24.93 -11.56
N ASN A 432 18.04 -24.13 -11.80
CA ASN A 432 18.72 -23.95 -13.08
C ASN A 432 17.76 -23.58 -14.23
N SER A 433 16.71 -22.81 -13.91
CA SER A 433 15.74 -22.31 -14.88
C SER A 433 15.97 -20.84 -15.20
N THR A 434 15.66 -20.44 -16.44
CA THR A 434 15.67 -19.03 -16.83
C THR A 434 14.28 -18.59 -17.27
N PHE A 435 14.01 -17.28 -17.12
CA PHE A 435 12.71 -16.69 -17.36
C PHE A 435 12.86 -15.39 -18.14
N THR A 436 11.98 -15.15 -19.10
CA THR A 436 11.83 -13.86 -19.76
C THR A 436 10.40 -13.34 -19.58
N TYR A 437 10.23 -12.04 -19.73
CA TYR A 437 8.95 -11.37 -19.49
C TYR A 437 8.60 -10.44 -20.66
N ASP A 438 7.32 -10.18 -20.84
CA ASP A 438 6.84 -9.11 -21.73
C ASP A 438 6.98 -7.73 -21.06
N ASP A 439 6.68 -6.64 -21.80
CA ASP A 439 6.79 -5.26 -21.31
C ASP A 439 5.82 -4.95 -20.14
N ARG A 440 4.83 -5.80 -19.90
CA ARG A 440 3.89 -5.72 -18.77
C ARG A 440 4.41 -6.46 -17.54
N GLY A 441 5.51 -7.22 -17.68
CA GLY A 441 6.08 -8.06 -16.62
C GLY A 441 5.37 -9.41 -16.48
N LEU A 442 4.63 -9.87 -17.50
CA LEU A 442 4.07 -11.21 -17.57
C LEU A 442 5.10 -12.19 -18.12
N LEU A 443 5.11 -13.42 -17.62
CA LEU A 443 6.08 -14.44 -18.00
C LEU A 443 5.93 -14.80 -19.47
N LYS A 444 6.97 -14.56 -20.29
CA LYS A 444 6.96 -14.83 -21.72
C LYS A 444 7.55 -16.19 -22.06
N THR A 445 8.70 -16.52 -21.45
CA THR A 445 9.31 -17.84 -21.61
C THR A 445 9.85 -18.37 -20.31
N LYS A 446 9.82 -19.68 -20.16
CA LYS A 446 10.55 -20.43 -19.15
C LYS A 446 11.42 -21.46 -19.84
N THR A 447 12.71 -21.51 -19.52
CA THR A 447 13.62 -22.57 -19.94
C THR A 447 14.02 -23.37 -18.71
N ASP A 448 13.82 -24.67 -18.71
CA ASP A 448 14.19 -25.55 -17.61
C ASP A 448 15.67 -25.93 -17.63
N ASN A 449 16.13 -26.71 -16.65
CA ASN A 449 17.51 -27.16 -16.51
C ASN A 449 17.98 -28.13 -17.62
N LYS A 450 17.06 -28.60 -18.47
CA LYS A 450 17.37 -29.44 -19.66
C LYS A 450 17.34 -28.63 -20.96
N GLY A 451 17.13 -27.32 -20.88
CA GLY A 451 17.00 -26.44 -22.04
C GLY A 451 15.64 -26.54 -22.72
N ILE A 452 14.63 -27.15 -22.10
CA ILE A 452 13.28 -27.24 -22.65
C ILE A 452 12.56 -25.93 -22.42
N VAL A 453 12.00 -25.37 -23.51
CA VAL A 453 11.36 -24.04 -23.50
C VAL A 453 9.84 -24.17 -23.46
N THR A 454 9.21 -23.45 -22.51
CA THR A 454 7.77 -23.18 -22.50
C THR A 454 7.55 -21.72 -22.88
N ILE A 455 6.61 -21.45 -23.79
CA ILE A 455 6.23 -20.10 -24.27
C ILE A 455 4.81 -19.80 -23.79
N TYR A 456 4.58 -18.55 -23.38
CA TYR A 456 3.28 -18.06 -22.89
C TYR A 456 2.85 -16.82 -23.67
N ASP A 457 1.55 -16.73 -24.01
CA ASP A 457 0.92 -15.56 -24.59
C ASP A 457 -0.31 -15.14 -23.76
N TYR A 458 -0.58 -13.84 -23.72
CA TYR A 458 -1.59 -13.25 -22.86
C TYR A 458 -2.48 -12.27 -23.61
N ASN A 459 -3.74 -12.20 -23.24
CA ASN A 459 -4.64 -11.14 -23.68
C ASN A 459 -4.38 -9.80 -22.96
N ASP A 460 -5.15 -8.76 -23.29
CA ASP A 460 -5.02 -7.42 -22.69
C ASP A 460 -5.30 -7.39 -21.18
N ARG A 461 -6.07 -8.37 -20.67
CA ARG A 461 -6.34 -8.54 -19.24
C ARG A 461 -5.21 -9.26 -18.48
N GLY A 462 -4.12 -9.65 -19.16
CA GLY A 462 -3.04 -10.43 -18.58
C GLY A 462 -3.37 -11.89 -18.33
N LEU A 463 -4.42 -12.44 -18.96
CA LEU A 463 -4.80 -13.84 -18.83
C LEU A 463 -4.10 -14.66 -19.93
N GLU A 464 -3.52 -15.80 -19.54
CA GLU A 464 -2.85 -16.74 -20.45
C GLU A 464 -3.84 -17.26 -21.48
N VAL A 465 -3.64 -16.91 -22.75
CA VAL A 465 -4.49 -17.39 -23.87
C VAL A 465 -3.83 -18.53 -24.64
N SER A 466 -2.50 -18.66 -24.53
CA SER A 466 -1.76 -19.76 -25.13
C SER A 466 -0.56 -20.13 -24.27
N ARG A 467 -0.31 -21.43 -24.16
CA ARG A 467 0.90 -22.00 -23.60
C ARG A 467 1.39 -23.12 -24.50
N THR A 468 2.66 -23.03 -24.94
CA THR A 468 3.32 -24.09 -25.70
C THR A 468 4.44 -24.69 -24.86
N ASP A 469 4.20 -25.88 -24.32
CA ASP A 469 5.20 -26.67 -23.61
C ASP A 469 6.15 -27.32 -24.61
N ALA A 470 7.44 -27.44 -24.26
CA ALA A 470 8.51 -28.04 -25.07
C ALA A 470 8.58 -27.47 -26.50
N SER A 471 8.39 -26.15 -26.64
CA SER A 471 8.23 -25.44 -27.92
C SER A 471 9.42 -25.60 -28.87
N ASN A 472 10.61 -25.91 -28.36
CA ASN A 472 11.84 -26.13 -29.09
C ASN A 472 12.11 -27.62 -29.42
N THR A 473 11.13 -28.50 -29.27
CA THR A 473 11.27 -29.94 -29.49
C THR A 473 10.15 -30.51 -30.38
N PRO A 474 10.32 -31.71 -30.96
CA PRO A 474 9.23 -32.39 -31.69
C PRO A 474 8.01 -32.74 -30.80
N GLN A 475 8.14 -32.68 -29.48
CA GLN A 475 7.06 -32.96 -28.51
C GLN A 475 6.33 -31.68 -28.11
N ALA A 476 6.46 -30.60 -28.88
CA ALA A 476 5.75 -29.34 -28.60
C ALA A 476 4.25 -29.56 -28.46
N ARG A 477 3.68 -29.06 -27.38
CA ARG A 477 2.26 -29.16 -27.07
C ARG A 477 1.69 -27.80 -26.74
N THR A 478 0.72 -27.35 -27.53
CA THR A 478 0.05 -26.07 -27.31
C THR A 478 -1.32 -26.29 -26.66
N VAL A 479 -1.58 -25.52 -25.62
CA VAL A 479 -2.88 -25.39 -24.95
C VAL A 479 -3.34 -23.95 -25.13
N THR A 480 -4.59 -23.75 -25.60
CA THR A 480 -5.19 -22.42 -25.70
C THR A 480 -6.42 -22.31 -24.80
N THR A 481 -6.64 -21.10 -24.25
CA THR A 481 -7.75 -20.83 -23.33
C THR A 481 -8.57 -19.64 -23.84
N GLU A 482 -9.87 -19.85 -24.00
CA GLU A 482 -10.84 -18.78 -24.19
C GLU A 482 -11.40 -18.39 -22.82
N TRP A 483 -11.39 -17.09 -22.51
CA TRP A 483 -11.77 -16.56 -21.21
C TRP A 483 -13.14 -15.89 -21.22
N HIS A 484 -13.87 -16.02 -20.14
CA HIS A 484 -15.09 -15.24 -19.90
C HIS A 484 -14.80 -13.74 -19.97
N PRO A 485 -15.64 -12.91 -20.63
CA PRO A 485 -15.32 -11.50 -20.87
C PRO A 485 -15.16 -10.66 -19.60
N SER A 486 -15.88 -10.97 -18.51
CA SER A 486 -15.87 -10.19 -17.26
C SER A 486 -15.45 -10.98 -16.01
N LEU A 487 -15.23 -12.29 -16.13
CA LEU A 487 -14.77 -13.14 -15.03
C LEU A 487 -13.42 -13.77 -15.36
N TYR A 488 -12.73 -14.27 -14.34
CA TYR A 488 -11.46 -14.98 -14.47
C TYR A 488 -11.73 -16.50 -14.54
N LEU A 489 -12.59 -16.89 -15.50
CA LEU A 489 -13.05 -18.26 -15.72
C LEU A 489 -12.86 -18.64 -17.18
N PRO A 490 -12.31 -19.82 -17.50
CA PRO A 490 -12.19 -20.29 -18.88
C PRO A 490 -13.57 -20.65 -19.44
N LEU A 491 -13.86 -20.26 -20.68
CA LEU A 491 -15.02 -20.73 -21.43
C LEU A 491 -14.69 -21.99 -22.23
N ALA A 492 -13.46 -22.05 -22.77
CA ALA A 492 -12.95 -23.23 -23.46
C ALA A 492 -11.46 -23.39 -23.20
N VAL A 493 -11.01 -24.62 -23.04
CA VAL A 493 -9.62 -25.04 -23.01
C VAL A 493 -9.42 -26.03 -24.12
N THR A 494 -8.57 -25.67 -25.10
CA THR A 494 -8.26 -26.52 -26.25
C THR A 494 -6.86 -27.10 -26.07
N GLU A 495 -6.79 -28.40 -26.01
CA GLU A 495 -5.57 -29.22 -26.00
C GLU A 495 -5.40 -29.91 -27.38
N PRO A 496 -4.27 -30.52 -27.69
CA PRO A 496 -4.07 -31.16 -29.00
C PRO A 496 -5.11 -32.22 -29.36
N ASP A 497 -5.64 -32.94 -28.39
CA ASP A 497 -6.51 -34.11 -28.53
C ASP A 497 -7.96 -33.88 -28.09
N ARG A 498 -8.25 -32.75 -27.40
CA ARG A 498 -9.57 -32.49 -26.84
C ARG A 498 -9.87 -31.01 -26.65
N ILE A 499 -11.17 -30.70 -26.57
CA ILE A 499 -11.68 -29.38 -26.17
C ILE A 499 -12.58 -29.58 -24.94
N THR A 500 -12.27 -28.84 -23.87
CA THR A 500 -13.13 -28.78 -22.67
C THR A 500 -13.85 -27.43 -22.67
N ARG A 501 -15.19 -27.44 -22.63
CA ARG A 501 -16.03 -26.23 -22.58
C ARG A 501 -16.70 -26.11 -21.22
N TYR A 502 -16.87 -24.88 -20.76
CA TYR A 502 -17.46 -24.56 -19.47
C TYR A 502 -18.59 -23.54 -19.62
N GLN A 503 -19.62 -23.68 -18.80
CA GLN A 503 -20.67 -22.68 -18.66
C GLN A 503 -20.81 -22.29 -17.19
N TYR A 504 -21.12 -21.03 -16.95
CA TYR A 504 -21.24 -20.46 -15.63
C TYR A 504 -22.49 -19.60 -15.52
N ASP A 505 -23.02 -19.46 -14.30
CA ASP A 505 -24.05 -18.46 -14.01
C ASP A 505 -23.42 -17.05 -13.87
N ALA A 506 -24.27 -16.05 -13.63
CA ALA A 506 -23.85 -14.66 -13.47
C ALA A 506 -22.92 -14.42 -12.25
N GLN A 507 -22.90 -15.36 -11.29
CA GLN A 507 -22.05 -15.33 -10.12
C GLN A 507 -20.72 -16.06 -10.33
N GLY A 508 -20.53 -16.73 -11.48
CA GLY A 508 -19.35 -17.53 -11.81
C GLY A 508 -19.40 -18.97 -11.28
N ARG A 509 -20.56 -19.45 -10.84
CA ARG A 509 -20.73 -20.84 -10.41
C ARG A 509 -20.88 -21.74 -11.63
N PRO A 510 -20.19 -22.91 -11.65
CA PRO A 510 -20.23 -23.80 -12.82
C PRO A 510 -21.63 -24.40 -13.01
N LEU A 511 -22.15 -24.31 -14.24
CA LEU A 511 -23.42 -24.90 -14.67
C LEU A 511 -23.17 -26.19 -15.45
N SER A 512 -22.17 -26.22 -16.33
CA SER A 512 -21.84 -27.42 -17.10
C SER A 512 -20.34 -27.44 -17.47
N ARG A 513 -19.88 -28.67 -17.72
CA ARG A 513 -18.56 -28.97 -18.32
C ARG A 513 -18.77 -30.08 -19.35
N THR A 514 -18.36 -29.84 -20.59
CA THR A 514 -18.37 -30.82 -21.67
C THR A 514 -16.95 -31.04 -22.19
N VAL A 515 -16.67 -32.27 -22.63
CA VAL A 515 -15.39 -32.65 -23.22
C VAL A 515 -15.67 -33.27 -24.59
N GLU A 516 -15.02 -32.72 -25.62
CA GLU A 516 -15.08 -33.17 -27.02
C GLU A 516 -13.69 -33.63 -27.43
N ASN A 517 -13.57 -34.81 -28.04
CA ASN A 517 -12.34 -35.26 -28.68
C ASN A 517 -12.12 -34.47 -29.98
N ARG A 518 -10.87 -34.18 -30.29
CA ARG A 518 -10.48 -33.38 -31.46
C ARG A 518 -9.91 -34.28 -32.57
#